data_89a3cc89fceea754d7d1d80adcdf120c
#
_entry.id   89a3cc89fceea754d7d1d80adcdf120c
#
_cell.length_a   1.000
_cell.length_b   1.000
_cell.length_c   1.000
_cell.angle_alpha   90.00
_cell.angle_beta   90.00
_cell.angle_gamma   90.00
#
_symmetry.space_group_name_H-M   'P 1'
#
loop_
_entity.id
_entity.type
_entity.pdbx_description
1 polymer ?
#
loop_
_entity_poly.entity_id
_entity_poly.type
_entity_poly.pdbx_seq_one_letter_code
_entity_poly.pdbx_strand_id
1 'polypeptide(L)'
;CEQEDLADILYSFGVDEIKTKKYEPWLRYYHYKHQNGEFWLFMNQSETEEINTSLCFEDGMMDSHKMDKECICWYQAWENTVEPCEWDENNDLSLQLVPGEMKVLYMGDCTPYAKILAEKQEIMKLKKATDLQTGKIEITPAAWKLWIKETGTEKYVLQEREKTGDFCRKHPYFCGVMRYETTVFLPK
;
A
#
# COMPACT_ATOMS: atom_id res chain seq x y z
N CYS A 1 -7.49 7.64 -33.84
CA CYS A 1 -7.45 6.71 -32.70
C CYS A 1 -7.48 7.52 -31.44
N GLU A 2 -8.51 7.42 -30.68
CA GLU A 2 -8.54 7.99 -29.34
C GLU A 2 -7.67 7.11 -28.42
N GLN A 3 -7.19 7.67 -27.33
CA GLN A 3 -6.25 6.99 -26.43
C GLN A 3 -6.91 5.72 -25.80
N GLU A 4 -8.23 5.76 -25.64
CA GLU A 4 -9.05 4.62 -25.18
C GLU A 4 -9.05 3.47 -26.19
N ASP A 5 -9.13 3.76 -27.50
CA ASP A 5 -9.09 2.71 -28.54
C ASP A 5 -7.75 1.94 -28.52
N LEU A 6 -6.64 2.64 -28.22
CA LEU A 6 -5.33 2.00 -28.17
C LEU A 6 -5.20 1.07 -26.96
N ALA A 7 -5.73 1.46 -25.80
CA ALA A 7 -5.73 0.62 -24.61
C ALA A 7 -6.52 -0.67 -24.83
N ASP A 8 -7.72 -0.58 -25.43
CA ASP A 8 -8.55 -1.74 -25.73
C ASP A 8 -7.90 -2.66 -26.77
N ILE A 9 -7.21 -2.09 -27.76
CA ILE A 9 -6.46 -2.86 -28.76
C ILE A 9 -5.30 -3.61 -28.08
N LEU A 10 -4.50 -2.93 -27.24
CA LEU A 10 -3.39 -3.55 -26.53
C LEU A 10 -3.87 -4.66 -25.60
N TYR A 11 -4.99 -4.41 -24.92
CA TYR A 11 -5.63 -5.41 -24.08
C TYR A 11 -6.09 -6.65 -24.88
N SER A 12 -6.68 -6.46 -26.05
CA SER A 12 -7.09 -7.59 -26.92
C SER A 12 -5.91 -8.46 -27.37
N PHE A 13 -4.69 -7.94 -27.30
CA PHE A 13 -3.46 -8.69 -27.54
C PHE A 13 -2.84 -9.29 -26.26
N GLY A 14 -3.54 -9.21 -25.11
CA GLY A 14 -3.04 -9.73 -23.84
C GLY A 14 -1.82 -8.97 -23.30
N VAL A 15 -1.70 -7.68 -23.65
CA VAL A 15 -0.61 -6.84 -23.18
C VAL A 15 -0.88 -6.33 -21.77
N ASP A 16 -2.16 -6.15 -21.40
CA ASP A 16 -2.59 -5.75 -20.07
C ASP A 16 -3.23 -6.93 -19.33
N GLU A 17 -2.61 -7.36 -18.26
CA GLU A 17 -3.08 -8.46 -17.41
C GLU A 17 -4.08 -7.98 -16.34
N ILE A 18 -4.15 -6.66 -16.08
CA ILE A 18 -5.04 -6.04 -15.08
C ILE A 18 -5.70 -4.80 -15.67
N LYS A 19 -7.00 -4.69 -15.48
CA LYS A 19 -7.77 -3.47 -15.74
C LYS A 19 -8.15 -2.77 -14.46
N THR A 20 -8.22 -1.44 -14.51
CA THR A 20 -8.84 -0.62 -13.45
C THR A 20 -10.23 -0.20 -13.88
N LYS A 21 -11.18 -0.10 -12.92
CA LYS A 21 -12.56 0.37 -13.22
C LYS A 21 -12.63 1.76 -13.84
N LYS A 22 -11.66 2.60 -13.50
CA LYS A 22 -11.50 3.92 -14.11
C LYS A 22 -10.03 4.11 -14.48
N TYR A 23 -9.80 4.97 -15.44
CA TYR A 23 -8.44 5.33 -15.83
C TYR A 23 -7.72 6.03 -14.67
N GLU A 24 -6.59 5.48 -14.27
CA GLU A 24 -5.74 5.97 -13.18
C GLU A 24 -4.37 6.36 -13.74
N PRO A 25 -4.16 7.62 -14.16
CA PRO A 25 -2.96 8.04 -14.88
C PRO A 25 -1.68 7.92 -14.07
N TRP A 26 -1.79 7.89 -12.75
CA TRP A 26 -0.65 7.82 -11.83
C TRP A 26 -0.38 6.41 -11.32
N LEU A 27 -1.24 5.44 -11.64
CA LEU A 27 -1.01 4.05 -11.27
C LEU A 27 0.05 3.44 -12.17
N ARG A 28 1.05 2.82 -11.55
CA ARG A 28 2.00 1.94 -12.21
C ARG A 28 1.97 0.60 -11.52
N TYR A 29 2.16 -0.46 -12.31
CA TYR A 29 2.34 -1.78 -11.74
C TYR A 29 3.47 -2.53 -12.44
N TYR A 30 4.03 -3.49 -11.70
CA TYR A 30 5.02 -4.43 -12.18
C TYR A 30 4.58 -5.82 -11.77
N HIS A 31 4.66 -6.76 -12.72
CA HIS A 31 4.35 -8.15 -12.49
C HIS A 31 5.64 -8.97 -12.48
N TYR A 32 5.81 -9.76 -11.44
CA TYR A 32 6.95 -10.63 -11.28
C TYR A 32 6.50 -12.06 -10.98
N LYS A 33 6.90 -13.02 -11.83
CA LYS A 33 6.60 -14.45 -11.67
C LYS A 33 7.76 -15.15 -11.00
N HIS A 34 7.46 -15.90 -9.96
CA HIS A 34 8.40 -16.75 -9.23
C HIS A 34 7.84 -18.17 -9.16
N GLN A 35 8.71 -19.16 -8.95
CA GLN A 35 8.29 -20.57 -8.90
C GLN A 35 7.22 -20.88 -7.83
N ASN A 36 7.12 -20.06 -6.78
CA ASN A 36 6.19 -20.26 -5.65
C ASN A 36 4.97 -19.33 -5.71
N GLY A 37 4.84 -18.48 -6.72
CA GLY A 37 3.75 -17.54 -6.85
C GLY A 37 4.11 -16.29 -7.66
N GLU A 38 3.19 -15.38 -7.72
CA GLU A 38 3.31 -14.16 -8.50
C GLU A 38 3.19 -12.94 -7.58
N PHE A 39 3.95 -11.89 -7.90
CA PHE A 39 3.96 -10.64 -7.17
C PHE A 39 3.56 -9.51 -8.11
N TRP A 40 2.61 -8.72 -7.66
CA TRP A 40 2.17 -7.51 -8.34
C TRP A 40 2.50 -6.32 -7.47
N LEU A 41 3.34 -5.44 -7.97
CA LEU A 41 3.75 -4.24 -7.29
C LEU A 41 2.95 -3.07 -7.86
N PHE A 42 2.07 -2.47 -7.07
CA PHE A 42 1.30 -1.29 -7.43
C PHE A 42 1.90 -0.06 -6.78
N MET A 43 2.03 1.02 -7.54
CA MET A 43 2.61 2.28 -7.06
C MET A 43 1.79 3.46 -7.55
N ASN A 44 1.48 4.36 -6.65
CA ASN A 44 0.92 5.68 -6.97
C ASN A 44 2.06 6.67 -7.18
N GLN A 45 2.27 7.14 -8.42
CA GLN A 45 3.28 8.14 -8.76
C GLN A 45 2.83 9.58 -8.55
N SER A 46 1.58 9.83 -8.16
CA SER A 46 1.13 11.17 -7.83
C SER A 46 1.78 11.68 -6.55
N GLU A 47 2.08 12.95 -6.50
CA GLU A 47 2.54 13.64 -5.29
C GLU A 47 1.36 14.13 -4.42
N THR A 48 0.15 14.20 -4.98
CA THR A 48 -0.99 14.88 -4.34
C THR A 48 -2.30 14.11 -4.42
N GLU A 49 -2.48 13.23 -5.40
CA GLU A 49 -3.75 12.55 -5.66
C GLU A 49 -3.74 11.13 -5.11
N GLU A 50 -4.81 10.77 -4.41
CA GLU A 50 -5.05 9.40 -3.97
C GLU A 50 -5.64 8.57 -5.12
N ILE A 51 -5.25 7.31 -5.20
CA ILE A 51 -5.88 6.32 -6.07
C ILE A 51 -6.87 5.51 -5.23
N ASN A 52 -8.10 5.44 -5.70
CA ASN A 52 -9.15 4.60 -5.13
C ASN A 52 -9.92 3.95 -6.27
N THR A 53 -9.60 2.70 -6.55
CA THR A 53 -10.14 1.94 -7.69
C THR A 53 -10.29 0.46 -7.35
N SER A 54 -10.88 -0.30 -8.27
CA SER A 54 -10.86 -1.76 -8.21
C SER A 54 -10.04 -2.30 -9.37
N LEU A 55 -9.33 -3.37 -9.12
CA LEU A 55 -8.53 -4.11 -10.08
C LEU A 55 -9.36 -5.30 -10.59
N CYS A 56 -9.55 -5.34 -11.90
CA CYS A 56 -10.20 -6.45 -12.60
C CYS A 56 -9.10 -7.31 -13.25
N PHE A 57 -9.05 -8.57 -12.90
CA PHE A 57 -8.13 -9.54 -13.51
C PHE A 57 -8.82 -10.21 -14.69
N GLU A 58 -8.07 -10.55 -15.74
CA GLU A 58 -8.64 -11.27 -16.88
C GLU A 58 -9.29 -12.60 -16.48
N ASP A 59 -10.41 -12.92 -17.16
CA ASP A 59 -11.01 -14.25 -17.10
C ASP A 59 -9.98 -15.30 -17.55
N GLY A 60 -9.61 -16.19 -16.66
CA GLY A 60 -8.59 -17.21 -16.91
C GLY A 60 -7.27 -16.97 -16.16
N MET A 61 -6.95 -15.77 -15.73
CA MET A 61 -5.80 -15.54 -14.86
C MET A 61 -6.04 -16.11 -13.46
N MET A 62 -7.27 -15.94 -12.96
CA MET A 62 -7.73 -16.58 -11.71
C MET A 62 -8.01 -18.07 -11.91
N ASP A 63 -8.51 -18.48 -13.11
CA ASP A 63 -8.84 -19.87 -13.42
C ASP A 63 -7.62 -20.73 -13.79
N SER A 64 -6.60 -20.14 -14.44
CA SER A 64 -5.43 -20.89 -14.92
C SER A 64 -4.59 -21.50 -13.79
N HIS A 65 -4.69 -20.95 -12.58
CA HIS A 65 -3.96 -21.42 -11.42
C HIS A 65 -4.80 -22.18 -10.39
N LYS A 66 -6.13 -22.37 -10.62
CA LYS A 66 -7.05 -22.91 -9.59
C LYS A 66 -6.87 -22.23 -8.23
N MET A 67 -6.58 -20.94 -8.25
CA MET A 67 -6.30 -20.21 -7.03
C MET A 67 -7.60 -19.83 -6.35
N ASP A 68 -7.87 -20.43 -5.23
CA ASP A 68 -8.86 -19.90 -4.30
C ASP A 68 -8.43 -18.50 -3.87
N LYS A 69 -9.41 -17.60 -3.67
CA LYS A 69 -9.15 -16.24 -3.15
C LYS A 69 -8.35 -16.22 -1.84
N GLU A 70 -8.32 -17.35 -1.14
CA GLU A 70 -7.51 -17.58 0.07
C GLU A 70 -5.99 -17.58 -0.20
N CYS A 71 -5.61 -17.75 -1.46
CA CYS A 71 -4.21 -17.73 -1.90
C CYS A 71 -3.75 -16.36 -2.41
N ILE A 72 -4.55 -15.29 -2.18
CA ILE A 72 -4.25 -13.93 -2.60
C ILE A 72 -4.24 -13.03 -1.36
N CYS A 73 -3.15 -12.30 -1.17
CA CYS A 73 -3.01 -11.41 -0.02
C CYS A 73 -2.13 -10.19 -0.34
N TRP A 74 -2.34 -9.10 0.40
CA TRP A 74 -1.41 -7.98 0.41
C TRP A 74 -0.20 -8.34 1.27
N TYR A 75 1.00 -8.20 0.71
CA TYR A 75 2.26 -8.38 1.43
C TYR A 75 2.80 -7.04 1.91
N GLN A 76 2.99 -6.93 3.21
CA GLN A 76 3.56 -5.75 3.88
C GLN A 76 5.05 -5.98 4.07
N ALA A 77 5.85 -5.43 3.16
CA ALA A 77 7.29 -5.69 3.11
C ALA A 77 8.06 -5.17 4.33
N TRP A 78 7.60 -4.07 4.93
CA TRP A 78 8.28 -3.48 6.10
C TRP A 78 8.11 -4.30 7.37
N GLU A 79 6.92 -4.86 7.57
CA GLU A 79 6.57 -5.67 8.73
C GLU A 79 6.78 -7.16 8.51
N ASN A 80 7.11 -7.56 7.28
CA ASN A 80 7.17 -8.96 6.85
C ASN A 80 5.92 -9.74 7.25
N THR A 81 4.77 -9.19 6.97
CA THR A 81 3.46 -9.77 7.27
C THR A 81 2.54 -9.71 6.07
N VAL A 82 1.38 -10.33 6.17
CA VAL A 82 0.37 -10.36 5.12
C VAL A 82 -0.97 -9.86 5.64
N GLU A 83 -1.77 -9.31 4.72
CA GLU A 83 -3.14 -8.85 4.98
C GLU A 83 -4.10 -9.47 3.96
N PRO A 84 -5.34 -9.80 4.38
CA PRO A 84 -6.33 -10.31 3.46
C PRO A 84 -6.75 -9.24 2.46
N CYS A 85 -7.13 -9.67 1.27
CA CYS A 85 -7.68 -8.81 0.23
C CYS A 85 -9.15 -8.51 0.47
N GLU A 86 -9.58 -7.30 0.11
CA GLU A 86 -10.99 -6.93 0.05
C GLU A 86 -11.50 -7.00 -1.38
N TRP A 87 -12.58 -7.77 -1.59
CA TRP A 87 -13.21 -7.96 -2.87
C TRP A 87 -14.57 -7.27 -2.88
N ASP A 88 -14.91 -6.62 -3.97
CA ASP A 88 -16.21 -6.03 -4.16
C ASP A 88 -17.27 -7.06 -4.64
N GLU A 89 -18.50 -6.59 -4.88
CA GLU A 89 -19.63 -7.41 -5.32
C GLU A 89 -19.38 -8.09 -6.68
N ASN A 90 -18.53 -7.50 -7.52
CA ASN A 90 -18.16 -8.02 -8.83
C ASN A 90 -16.94 -8.92 -8.80
N ASN A 91 -16.43 -9.25 -7.62
CA ASN A 91 -15.18 -9.95 -7.41
C ASN A 91 -13.93 -9.20 -7.89
N ASP A 92 -14.00 -7.86 -7.97
CA ASP A 92 -12.84 -7.04 -8.24
C ASP A 92 -12.09 -6.71 -6.95
N LEU A 93 -10.78 -6.65 -7.03
CA LEU A 93 -9.91 -6.37 -5.87
C LEU A 93 -9.85 -4.87 -5.60
N SER A 94 -10.23 -4.46 -4.39
CA SER A 94 -10.12 -3.06 -3.97
C SER A 94 -8.66 -2.63 -3.84
N LEU A 95 -8.31 -1.49 -4.46
CA LEU A 95 -6.99 -0.87 -4.35
C LEU A 95 -7.12 0.59 -3.92
N GLN A 96 -6.50 0.90 -2.78
CA GLN A 96 -6.34 2.26 -2.28
C GLN A 96 -4.85 2.55 -2.09
N LEU A 97 -4.39 3.66 -2.67
CA LEU A 97 -3.01 4.12 -2.54
C LEU A 97 -2.98 5.62 -2.27
N VAL A 98 -2.38 6.02 -1.18
CA VAL A 98 -2.09 7.44 -0.96
C VAL A 98 -0.94 7.90 -1.87
N PRO A 99 -0.70 9.22 -2.04
CA PRO A 99 0.39 9.73 -2.85
C PRO A 99 1.74 9.11 -2.48
N GLY A 100 2.45 8.58 -3.48
CA GLY A 100 3.76 7.93 -3.31
C GLY A 100 3.73 6.54 -2.65
N GLU A 101 2.55 6.02 -2.33
CA GLU A 101 2.43 4.69 -1.71
C GLU A 101 2.66 3.56 -2.71
N MET A 102 3.20 2.48 -2.19
CA MET A 102 3.41 1.23 -2.90
C MET A 102 2.81 0.07 -2.11
N LYS A 103 2.06 -0.81 -2.81
CA LYS A 103 1.53 -2.06 -2.25
C LYS A 103 1.96 -3.25 -3.08
N VAL A 104 2.18 -4.37 -2.43
CA VAL A 104 2.54 -5.62 -3.08
C VAL A 104 1.40 -6.62 -2.90
N LEU A 105 0.84 -7.08 -4.00
CA LEU A 105 -0.08 -8.20 -4.02
C LEU A 105 0.73 -9.48 -4.24
N TYR A 106 0.50 -10.47 -3.42
CA TYR A 106 1.04 -11.82 -3.58
C TYR A 106 -0.08 -12.77 -3.96
N MET A 107 0.17 -13.57 -4.99
CA MET A 107 -0.72 -14.62 -5.48
C MET A 107 0.08 -15.93 -5.51
N GLY A 108 -0.21 -16.87 -4.61
CA GLY A 108 0.58 -18.10 -4.54
C GLY A 108 0.29 -18.93 -3.31
N ASP A 109 1.25 -19.75 -2.89
CA ASP A 109 1.10 -20.58 -1.69
C ASP A 109 1.10 -19.74 -0.41
N CYS A 110 -0.08 -19.48 0.13
CA CYS A 110 -0.27 -18.76 1.38
C CYS A 110 -0.24 -19.68 2.62
N THR A 111 0.04 -20.96 2.47
CA THR A 111 0.09 -21.91 3.60
C THR A 111 0.96 -21.42 4.76
N PRO A 112 2.14 -20.84 4.55
CA PRO A 112 2.96 -20.29 5.63
C PRO A 112 2.30 -19.16 6.42
N TYR A 113 1.33 -18.49 5.82
CA TYR A 113 0.65 -17.31 6.37
C TYR A 113 -0.79 -17.59 6.78
N ALA A 114 -1.30 -18.82 6.58
CA ALA A 114 -2.71 -19.17 6.74
C ALA A 114 -3.28 -18.77 8.11
N LYS A 115 -2.52 -18.97 9.18
CA LYS A 115 -2.94 -18.58 10.54
C LYS A 115 -3.09 -17.07 10.69
N ILE A 116 -2.14 -16.30 10.20
CA ILE A 116 -2.15 -14.83 10.26
C ILE A 116 -3.31 -14.28 9.43
N LEU A 117 -3.53 -14.84 8.24
CA LEU A 117 -4.63 -14.43 7.37
C LEU A 117 -5.98 -14.71 7.99
N ALA A 118 -6.17 -15.90 8.60
CA ALA A 118 -7.41 -16.26 9.28
C ALA A 118 -7.71 -15.31 10.45
N GLU A 119 -6.74 -15.04 11.30
CA GLU A 119 -6.90 -14.11 12.43
C GLU A 119 -7.26 -12.69 11.95
N LYS A 120 -6.60 -12.19 10.90
CA LYS A 120 -6.89 -10.87 10.34
C LYS A 120 -8.25 -10.80 9.65
N GLN A 121 -8.67 -11.87 8.95
CA GLN A 121 -10.01 -11.95 8.35
C GLN A 121 -11.12 -11.90 9.41
N GLU A 122 -10.96 -12.58 10.53
CA GLU A 122 -11.92 -12.51 11.63
C GLU A 122 -12.01 -11.11 12.22
N ILE A 123 -10.87 -10.42 12.39
CA ILE A 123 -10.85 -9.02 12.85
C ILE A 123 -11.56 -8.11 11.83
N MET A 124 -11.36 -8.31 10.53
CA MET A 124 -12.05 -7.52 9.48
C MET A 124 -13.56 -7.76 9.51
N LYS A 125 -14.02 -9.00 9.65
CA LYS A 125 -15.44 -9.32 9.79
C LYS A 125 -16.05 -8.65 11.01
N LEU A 126 -15.35 -8.69 12.16
CA LEU A 126 -15.76 -8.03 13.38
C LEU A 126 -15.85 -6.52 13.22
N LYS A 127 -14.90 -5.88 12.53
CA LYS A 127 -14.92 -4.45 12.23
C LYS A 127 -16.09 -4.06 11.31
N LYS A 128 -16.41 -4.90 10.30
CA LYS A 128 -17.57 -4.69 9.41
C LYS A 128 -18.91 -4.93 10.12
N ALA A 129 -18.97 -5.90 11.04
CA ALA A 129 -20.18 -6.21 11.79
C ALA A 129 -20.48 -5.23 12.93
N THR A 130 -19.46 -4.69 13.55
CA THR A 130 -19.55 -3.56 14.44
C THR A 130 -19.36 -2.32 13.59
N ASP A 131 -20.47 -1.64 13.32
CA ASP A 131 -20.48 -0.25 12.84
C ASP A 131 -20.01 0.67 13.98
N LEU A 132 -18.89 0.28 14.59
CA LEU A 132 -18.14 1.09 15.51
C LEU A 132 -17.60 2.23 14.66
N GLN A 133 -18.31 3.35 14.69
CA GLN A 133 -17.67 4.64 14.54
C GLN A 133 -16.43 4.60 15.45
N THR A 134 -15.35 4.09 14.92
CA THR A 134 -14.03 4.37 15.46
C THR A 134 -13.89 5.85 15.28
N GLY A 135 -14.28 6.57 16.34
CA GLY A 135 -14.11 8.01 16.36
C GLY A 135 -12.65 8.25 16.01
N LYS A 136 -12.42 8.86 14.87
CA LYS A 136 -11.11 9.30 14.46
C LYS A 136 -10.67 10.27 15.53
N ILE A 137 -9.85 9.83 16.48
CA ILE A 137 -9.25 10.72 17.47
C ILE A 137 -8.20 11.49 16.69
N GLU A 138 -8.54 12.72 16.33
CA GLU A 138 -7.59 13.64 15.74
C GLU A 138 -6.57 14.00 16.81
N ILE A 139 -5.42 13.35 16.77
CA ILE A 139 -4.33 13.61 17.69
C ILE A 139 -3.58 14.80 17.12
N THR A 140 -3.80 15.97 17.70
CA THR A 140 -2.96 17.13 17.43
C THR A 140 -1.68 16.97 18.27
N PRO A 141 -0.55 16.59 17.67
CA PRO A 141 0.69 16.49 18.41
C PRO A 141 1.06 17.88 18.92
N ALA A 142 1.54 17.99 20.14
CA ALA A 142 2.07 19.24 20.68
C ALA A 142 3.23 19.72 19.76
N ALA A 143 4.35 19.89 19.98
CA ALA A 143 5.42 20.22 19.05
C ALA A 143 6.24 18.96 18.70
N TRP A 144 6.60 18.82 17.45
CA TRP A 144 7.57 17.83 17.04
C TRP A 144 8.98 18.31 17.37
N LYS A 145 9.81 17.41 17.90
CA LYS A 145 11.24 17.60 18.05
C LYS A 145 11.95 16.76 17.00
N LEU A 146 12.83 17.38 16.23
CA LEU A 146 13.68 16.69 15.27
C LEU A 146 15.10 16.58 15.84
N TRP A 147 15.57 15.36 15.95
CA TRP A 147 16.94 15.04 16.30
C TRP A 147 17.65 14.49 15.08
N ILE A 148 18.84 14.96 14.79
CA ILE A 148 19.66 14.43 13.70
C ILE A 148 20.94 13.83 14.26
N LYS A 149 21.39 12.78 13.59
CA LYS A 149 22.69 12.16 13.80
C LYS A 149 23.35 11.99 12.44
N GLU A 150 24.37 12.77 12.18
CA GLU A 150 25.12 12.68 10.92
C GLU A 150 25.97 11.40 10.87
N THR A 151 26.22 10.88 9.66
CA THR A 151 27.09 9.72 9.45
C THR A 151 28.49 10.02 10.01
N GLY A 152 29.00 9.10 10.83
CA GLY A 152 30.32 9.26 11.48
C GLY A 152 30.25 9.96 12.83
N THR A 153 29.07 10.41 13.31
CA THR A 153 28.88 10.94 14.66
C THR A 153 28.13 9.95 15.55
N GLU A 154 28.37 9.97 16.85
CA GLU A 154 27.66 9.11 17.80
C GLU A 154 26.48 9.82 18.48
N LYS A 155 26.41 11.14 18.40
CA LYS A 155 25.44 11.94 19.15
C LYS A 155 24.32 12.48 18.26
N TYR A 156 23.10 12.44 18.82
CA TYR A 156 21.97 13.16 18.25
C TYR A 156 22.01 14.64 18.65
N VAL A 157 21.75 15.52 17.70
CA VAL A 157 21.66 16.97 17.92
C VAL A 157 20.22 17.39 17.64
N LEU A 158 19.60 18.10 18.59
CA LEU A 158 18.27 18.66 18.44
C LEU A 158 18.29 19.79 17.42
N GLN A 159 17.43 19.70 16.43
CA GLN A 159 17.18 20.78 15.47
C GLN A 159 15.98 21.59 15.95
N GLU A 160 16.24 22.82 16.33
CA GLU A 160 15.15 23.70 16.74
C GLU A 160 14.36 24.18 15.51
N ARG A 161 13.02 23.98 15.53
CA ARG A 161 12.04 24.62 14.64
C ARG A 161 11.92 24.14 13.18
N GLU A 162 12.41 23.00 12.81
CA GLU A 162 12.07 22.47 11.51
C GLU A 162 10.68 21.80 11.54
N LYS A 163 9.80 22.18 10.61
CA LYS A 163 8.55 21.46 10.39
C LYS A 163 8.88 20.07 9.85
N THR A 164 8.15 19.07 10.32
CA THR A 164 8.25 17.71 9.78
C THR A 164 8.13 17.77 8.26
N GLY A 165 9.12 17.26 7.54
CA GLY A 165 9.15 17.22 6.08
C GLY A 165 10.05 18.24 5.40
N ASP A 166 10.41 19.34 6.05
CA ASP A 166 11.21 20.40 5.41
C ASP A 166 12.73 20.18 5.53
N PHE A 167 13.18 19.32 6.44
CA PHE A 167 14.60 19.16 6.72
C PHE A 167 15.41 18.69 5.50
N CYS A 168 15.01 17.62 4.86
CA CYS A 168 15.72 17.08 3.70
C CYS A 168 15.71 18.04 2.49
N ARG A 169 14.68 18.87 2.36
CA ARG A 169 14.60 19.89 1.31
C ARG A 169 15.62 21.00 1.54
N LYS A 170 15.85 21.39 2.78
CA LYS A 170 16.84 22.40 3.16
C LYS A 170 18.26 21.85 3.24
N HIS A 171 18.40 20.56 3.50
CA HIS A 171 19.67 19.86 3.65
C HIS A 171 19.77 18.69 2.66
N PRO A 172 19.85 18.95 1.35
CA PRO A 172 19.78 17.93 0.29
C PRO A 172 20.96 16.94 0.33
N TYR A 173 22.04 17.28 1.02
CA TYR A 173 23.21 16.43 1.17
C TYR A 173 23.28 15.74 2.55
N PHE A 174 22.22 15.84 3.35
CA PHE A 174 22.21 15.18 4.64
C PHE A 174 22.32 13.66 4.48
N CYS A 175 23.27 13.10 5.19
CA CYS A 175 23.47 11.65 5.28
C CYS A 175 23.55 11.27 6.77
N GLY A 176 22.56 10.52 7.24
CA GLY A 176 22.49 10.19 8.65
C GLY A 176 21.12 9.67 9.07
N VAL A 177 20.84 9.73 10.37
CA VAL A 177 19.59 9.27 10.98
C VAL A 177 18.82 10.47 11.51
N MET A 178 17.55 10.54 11.18
CA MET A 178 16.59 11.50 11.75
C MET A 178 15.68 10.77 12.74
N ARG A 179 15.45 11.39 13.89
CA ARG A 179 14.51 10.91 14.90
C ARG A 179 13.52 12.03 15.22
N TYR A 180 12.23 11.74 15.03
CA TYR A 180 11.14 12.63 15.38
C TYR A 180 10.54 12.20 16.72
N GLU A 181 10.35 13.13 17.63
CA GLU A 181 9.69 12.91 18.91
C GLU A 181 8.55 13.90 19.09
N THR A 182 7.43 13.42 19.62
CA THR A 182 6.32 14.27 20.05
C THR A 182 5.65 13.69 21.29
N THR A 183 4.95 14.54 22.03
CA THR A 183 4.13 14.12 23.15
C THR A 183 2.67 14.16 22.75
N VAL A 184 1.96 13.07 23.00
CA VAL A 184 0.54 12.93 22.70
C VAL A 184 -0.21 12.82 24.02
N PHE A 185 -1.23 13.64 24.21
CA PHE A 185 -2.14 13.53 25.34
C PHE A 185 -3.38 12.78 24.88
N LEU A 186 -3.61 11.61 25.45
CA LEU A 186 -4.84 10.85 25.19
C LEU A 186 -5.93 11.38 26.14
N PRO A 187 -7.14 11.69 25.64
CA PRO A 187 -8.27 11.98 26.51
C PRO A 187 -8.58 10.72 27.35
N LYS A 188 -8.93 10.95 28.61
CA LYS A 188 -9.37 9.88 29.52
C LYS A 188 -10.77 9.44 29.19
#